data_1ae82f3e7e1f54326e5d185ff2492958
#
_entry.id   1ae82f3e7e1f54326e5d185ff2492958
#
_cell.length_a   1.000
_cell.length_b   1.000
_cell.length_c   1.000
_cell.angle_alpha   90.00
_cell.angle_beta   90.00
_cell.angle_gamma   90.00
#
_symmetry.space_group_name_H-M   'P 1'
#
loop_
_entity.id
_entity.type
_entity.pdbx_description
1 polymer ?
#
loop_
_entity_poly.entity_id
_entity_poly.type
_entity_poly.pdbx_seq_one_letter_code
_entity_poly.pdbx_strand_id
1 'polypeptide(L)' 'MSDSKITVVQTRSPIGRPAEQRATLKGLGLYKIGRKASVQDTPALRGMIAMVAHLVRVEG' A
#
# COMPACT_ATOMS: atom_id res chain seq x y z
N MET A 1 -18.20 -8.24 -13.81
CA MET A 1 -17.83 -7.94 -12.48
C MET A 1 -16.38 -8.29 -12.23
N SER A 2 -15.60 -7.36 -11.90
CA SER A 2 -14.20 -7.70 -11.75
C SER A 2 -13.84 -7.77 -10.28
N ASP A 3 -13.28 -8.91 -9.91
CA ASP A 3 -12.72 -9.08 -8.59
C ASP A 3 -11.22 -8.92 -8.66
N SER A 4 -10.80 -7.93 -9.44
CA SER A 4 -9.38 -7.68 -9.59
C SER A 4 -8.78 -7.27 -8.26
N LYS A 5 -7.73 -7.97 -7.88
CA LYS A 5 -6.99 -7.64 -6.67
C LYS A 5 -5.52 -7.47 -7.04
N ILE A 6 -4.88 -6.60 -6.30
CA ILE A 6 -3.45 -6.39 -6.46
C ILE A 6 -2.77 -6.66 -5.13
N THR A 7 -1.57 -7.18 -5.21
CA THR A 7 -0.76 -7.42 -4.02
C THR A 7 0.25 -6.28 -3.88
N VAL A 8 0.28 -5.72 -2.70
CA VAL A 8 1.21 -4.62 -2.38
C VAL A 8 2.17 -5.11 -1.31
N VAL A 9 3.44 -4.90 -1.54
CA VAL A 9 4.49 -5.30 -0.61
C VAL A 9 5.18 -4.06 -0.09
N GLN A 10 5.28 -3.93 1.22
CA GLN A 10 6.01 -2.82 1.81
C GLN A 10 7.51 -3.09 1.68
N THR A 11 8.20 -2.21 0.97
CA THR A 11 9.63 -2.36 0.73
C THR A 11 10.49 -1.45 1.59
N ARG A 12 9.88 -0.40 2.15
CA ARG A 12 10.62 0.57 2.98
C ARG A 12 9.79 0.94 4.19
N SER A 13 10.49 1.31 5.27
CA SER A 13 9.83 1.74 6.48
C SER A 13 9.30 3.17 6.34
N PRO A 14 8.13 3.48 6.93
CA PRO A 14 7.62 4.85 6.95
C PRO A 14 8.27 5.71 8.02
N ILE A 15 9.29 5.23 8.70
CA ILE A 15 9.97 6.00 9.74
C ILE A 15 10.54 7.28 9.12
N GLY A 16 10.23 8.40 9.75
CA GLY A 16 10.65 9.70 9.25
C GLY A 16 9.76 10.27 8.16
N ARG A 17 8.69 9.57 7.80
CA ARG A 17 7.74 10.04 6.80
C ARG A 17 6.54 10.72 7.47
N PRO A 18 5.80 11.56 6.73
CA PRO A 18 4.61 12.22 7.28
C PRO A 18 3.59 11.22 7.82
N ALA A 19 2.83 11.66 8.81
CA ALA A 19 1.81 10.81 9.42
C ALA A 19 0.78 10.32 8.40
N GLU A 20 0.51 11.10 7.36
CA GLU A 20 -0.44 10.73 6.32
C GLU A 20 0.01 9.46 5.60
N GLN A 21 1.29 9.34 5.31
CA GLN A 21 1.81 8.15 4.64
C GLN A 21 1.73 6.94 5.54
N ARG A 22 2.01 7.12 6.82
CA ARG A 22 1.91 6.04 7.80
C ARG A 22 0.46 5.57 7.93
N ALA A 23 -0.48 6.51 7.98
CA ALA A 23 -1.89 6.17 8.05
C ALA A 23 -2.36 5.45 6.80
N THR A 24 -1.85 5.86 5.62
CA THR A 24 -2.17 5.20 4.36
C THR A 24 -1.69 3.76 4.37
N LEU A 25 -0.48 3.51 4.84
CA LEU A 25 0.04 2.16 4.94
C LEU A 25 -0.80 1.30 5.87
N LYS A 26 -1.23 1.86 6.98
CA LYS A 26 -2.12 1.16 7.90
C LYS A 26 -3.43 0.80 7.23
N GLY A 27 -3.99 1.74 6.46
CA GLY A 27 -5.22 1.50 5.72
C GLY A 27 -5.10 0.38 4.71
N LEU A 28 -3.88 0.17 4.19
CA LEU A 28 -3.61 -0.91 3.27
C LEU A 28 -3.26 -2.22 3.98
N GLY A 29 -3.13 -2.19 5.30
CA GLY A 29 -2.76 -3.38 6.06
C GLY A 29 -1.26 -3.65 6.12
N LEU A 30 -0.46 -2.64 5.79
CA LEU A 30 0.99 -2.78 5.74
C LEU A 30 1.61 -2.13 6.97
N TYR A 31 2.07 -2.94 7.89
CA TYR A 31 2.64 -2.46 9.14
C TYR A 31 4.15 -2.62 9.23
N LYS A 32 4.71 -3.54 8.45
CA LYS A 32 6.13 -3.86 8.54
C LYS A 32 6.72 -4.07 7.16
N ILE A 33 8.02 -3.85 7.03
CA ILE A 33 8.74 -4.11 5.79
C ILE A 33 8.61 -5.60 5.46
N GLY A 34 8.37 -5.87 4.18
CA GLY A 34 8.21 -7.23 3.70
C GLY A 34 6.79 -7.76 3.82
N ARG A 35 5.90 -7.02 4.46
CA ARG A 35 4.51 -7.44 4.57
C ARG A 35 3.78 -7.29 3.26
N LYS A 36 3.02 -8.30 2.92
CA LYS A 36 2.19 -8.28 1.72
C LYS A 36 0.74 -8.07 2.10
N ALA A 37 0.02 -7.32 1.30
CA ALA A 37 -1.40 -7.13 1.48
C ALA A 37 -2.08 -7.22 0.13
N SER A 38 -3.19 -7.95 0.08
CA SER A 38 -4.00 -8.04 -1.12
C SER A 38 -5.15 -7.06 -0.98
N VAL A 39 -5.28 -6.15 -1.92
CA VAL A 39 -6.33 -5.14 -1.89
C VAL A 39 -7.07 -5.13 -3.21
N GLN A 40 -8.30 -4.64 -3.19
CA GLN A 40 -9.08 -4.53 -4.41
C GLN A 40 -8.50 -3.45 -5.30
N ASP A 41 -8.55 -3.70 -6.60
CA ASP A 41 -8.06 -2.75 -7.58
C ASP A 41 -9.15 -1.72 -7.87
N THR A 42 -9.25 -0.74 -7.02
CA THR A 42 -10.22 0.35 -7.17
C THR A 42 -9.48 1.68 -7.28
N PRO A 43 -10.12 2.70 -7.89
CA PRO A 43 -9.49 4.02 -7.98
C PRO A 43 -9.10 4.58 -6.62
N ALA A 44 -9.93 4.36 -5.59
CA ALA A 44 -9.64 4.86 -4.26
C ALA A 44 -8.37 4.22 -3.69
N LEU A 45 -8.24 2.90 -3.82
CA LEU A 45 -7.08 2.20 -3.31
C LEU A 45 -5.84 2.48 -4.14
N ARG A 46 -6.01 2.65 -5.45
CA ARG A 46 -4.88 3.04 -6.30
C ARG A 46 -4.34 4.40 -5.90
N GLY A 47 -5.22 5.33 -5.52
CA GLY A 47 -4.79 6.62 -5.02
C GLY A 47 -3.98 6.51 -3.73
N MET A 48 -4.41 5.64 -2.83
CA MET A 48 -3.68 5.39 -1.60
C MET A 48 -2.30 4.79 -1.88
N ILE A 49 -2.25 3.84 -2.80
CA ILE A 49 -0.99 3.21 -3.18
C ILE A 49 -0.05 4.23 -3.80
N ALA A 50 -0.57 5.13 -4.64
CA ALA A 50 0.24 6.16 -5.26
C ALA A 50 0.88 7.08 -4.23
N MET A 51 0.19 7.36 -3.14
CA MET A 51 0.74 8.20 -2.07
C MET A 51 1.96 7.57 -1.41
N VAL A 52 2.02 6.26 -1.37
CA VAL A 52 3.12 5.54 -0.73
C VAL A 52 3.91 4.70 -1.72
N ALA A 53 3.83 5.02 -3.01
CA ALA A 53 4.48 4.23 -4.04
C ALA A 53 5.99 4.10 -3.83
N HIS A 54 6.60 5.09 -3.19
CA HIS A 54 8.03 5.04 -2.90
C HIS A 54 8.35 4.14 -1.70
N LEU A 55 7.34 3.66 -1.00
CA LEU A 55 7.51 2.79 0.16
C LEU A 55 7.05 1.37 -0.10
N VAL A 56 6.34 1.14 -1.19
CA VAL A 56 5.74 -0.15 -1.48
C VAL A 56 6.01 -0.55 -2.93
N ARG A 57 5.81 -1.82 -3.20
CA ARG A 57 5.89 -2.37 -4.55
C ARG A 57 4.58 -3.08 -4.85
N VAL A 58 4.06 -2.87 -6.03
CA VAL A 58 2.85 -3.55 -6.46
C VAL A 58 3.23 -4.80 -7.24
N GLU A 59 2.66 -5.92 -6.83
CA GLU A 59 2.85 -7.19 -7.53
C GLU A 59 1.53 -7.66 -8.09
N GLY A 60 1.51 -7.86 -9.34
CA GLY A 60 0.37 -8.43 -9.98
C GLY A 60 -0.80 -7.57 -10.18
#